data_e2dd8dbcacfc2eb91944837bda491f66
#
_entry.id   e2dd8dbcacfc2eb91944837bda491f66
#
_cell.length_a   1.000
_cell.length_b   1.000
_cell.length_c   1.000
_cell.angle_alpha   90.00
_cell.angle_beta   90.00
_cell.angle_gamma   90.00
#
_symmetry.space_group_name_H-M   'P 1'
#
loop_
_entity.id
_entity.type
_entity.pdbx_description
1 polymer ?
#
loop_
_entity_poly.entity_id
_entity_poly.type
_entity_poly.pdbx_seq_one_letter_code
_entity_poly.pdbx_strand_id
1 'polypeptide(L)'
;MLEVLAYFRANGYRAFIVTGGVLEFVRSFAEKAYGIPPEQVLGTSFEAKYSFDNDAALVKGEPKIMLIDDGPGKAIGIDHWIGQVPIASFGNSDGDIAMLETATRSPQSRAGARFAAFVWHTDGVREYAYDRDSSVGRLKEGLVLAPQLGWTLIDMEKDWKVIFPFEFAK
;
A
#
# COMPACT_ATOMS: atom_id res chain seq x y z
N MET A 1 7.76 3.46 -9.30
CA MET A 1 6.67 2.49 -8.93
C MET A 1 5.64 2.24 -10.03
N LEU A 2 5.29 3.19 -10.90
CA LEU A 2 4.32 2.95 -11.98
C LEU A 2 4.78 1.83 -12.93
N GLU A 3 6.06 1.78 -13.25
CA GLU A 3 6.68 0.73 -14.07
C GLU A 3 6.60 -0.64 -13.39
N VAL A 4 6.81 -0.69 -12.07
CA VAL A 4 6.68 -1.93 -11.28
C VAL A 4 5.23 -2.44 -11.32
N LEU A 5 4.26 -1.55 -11.15
CA LEU A 5 2.84 -1.91 -11.27
C LEU A 5 2.49 -2.39 -12.69
N ALA A 6 3.02 -1.73 -13.72
CA ALA A 6 2.83 -2.13 -15.11
C ALA A 6 3.45 -3.53 -15.38
N TYR A 7 4.65 -3.77 -14.85
CA TYR A 7 5.32 -5.07 -14.96
C TYR A 7 4.51 -6.20 -14.30
N PHE A 8 4.02 -5.99 -13.09
CA PHE A 8 3.17 -6.98 -12.41
C PHE A 8 1.90 -7.29 -13.20
N ARG A 9 1.20 -6.27 -13.68
CA ARG A 9 -0.01 -6.48 -14.49
C ARG A 9 0.29 -7.23 -15.80
N ALA A 10 1.37 -6.88 -16.49
CA ALA A 10 1.79 -7.56 -17.72
C ALA A 10 2.12 -9.06 -17.50
N ASN A 11 2.48 -9.43 -16.28
CA ASN A 11 2.74 -10.82 -15.88
C ASN A 11 1.55 -11.49 -15.17
N GLY A 12 0.34 -10.94 -15.27
CA GLY A 12 -0.88 -11.55 -14.76
C GLY A 12 -1.10 -11.42 -13.25
N TYR A 13 -0.33 -10.57 -12.56
CA TYR A 13 -0.53 -10.31 -11.15
C TYR A 13 -1.58 -9.21 -10.92
N ARG A 14 -2.39 -9.39 -9.89
CA ARG A 14 -3.27 -8.33 -9.38
C ARG A 14 -2.51 -7.50 -8.36
N ALA A 15 -2.58 -6.18 -8.51
CA ALA A 15 -2.01 -5.22 -7.56
C ALA A 15 -3.12 -4.60 -6.72
N PHE A 16 -2.89 -4.48 -5.43
CA PHE A 16 -3.81 -3.87 -4.48
C PHE A 16 -3.13 -2.68 -3.81
N ILE A 17 -3.90 -1.63 -3.52
CA ILE A 17 -3.49 -0.56 -2.61
C ILE A 17 -4.03 -0.90 -1.22
N VAL A 18 -3.15 -0.82 -0.20
CA VAL A 18 -3.48 -1.01 1.21
C VAL A 18 -2.99 0.23 1.94
N THR A 19 -3.90 1.12 2.34
CA THR A 19 -3.56 2.47 2.78
C THR A 19 -4.16 2.86 4.12
N GLY A 20 -3.36 3.53 4.97
CA GLY A 20 -3.88 4.20 6.17
C GLY A 20 -4.83 5.37 5.87
N GLY A 21 -4.82 5.87 4.64
CA GLY A 21 -5.74 6.91 4.19
C GLY A 21 -7.18 6.42 4.06
N VAL A 22 -8.11 7.39 3.98
CA VAL A 22 -9.54 7.09 3.82
C VAL A 22 -9.80 6.38 2.49
N LEU A 23 -10.48 5.25 2.57
CA LEU A 23 -10.77 4.35 1.46
C LEU A 23 -11.38 5.06 0.24
N GLU A 24 -12.46 5.82 0.47
CA GLU A 24 -13.21 6.51 -0.58
C GLU A 24 -12.37 7.58 -1.27
N PHE A 25 -11.52 8.26 -0.50
CA PHE A 25 -10.60 9.26 -1.05
C PHE A 25 -9.62 8.63 -2.03
N VAL A 26 -8.96 7.53 -1.63
CA VAL A 26 -7.96 6.87 -2.49
C VAL A 26 -8.62 6.23 -3.71
N ARG A 27 -9.80 5.64 -3.57
CA ARG A 27 -10.59 5.09 -4.68
C ARG A 27 -10.91 6.12 -5.76
N SER A 28 -11.08 7.38 -5.40
CA SER A 28 -11.45 8.45 -6.34
C SER A 28 -10.40 8.70 -7.43
N PHE A 29 -9.14 8.33 -7.21
CA PHE A 29 -8.05 8.59 -8.15
C PHE A 29 -7.17 7.38 -8.48
N ALA A 30 -7.28 6.27 -7.73
CA ALA A 30 -6.37 5.12 -7.84
C ALA A 30 -6.31 4.53 -9.26
N GLU A 31 -7.45 4.38 -9.92
CA GLU A 31 -7.50 3.84 -11.28
C GLU A 31 -6.82 4.75 -12.28
N LYS A 32 -7.12 6.05 -12.23
CA LYS A 32 -6.49 7.05 -13.11
C LYS A 32 -5.00 7.21 -12.86
N ALA A 33 -4.58 7.20 -11.60
CA ALA A 33 -3.18 7.46 -11.23
C ALA A 33 -2.28 6.23 -11.37
N TYR A 34 -2.81 5.05 -11.02
CA TYR A 34 -2.02 3.82 -10.86
C TYR A 34 -2.50 2.64 -11.71
N GLY A 35 -3.66 2.78 -12.36
CA GLY A 35 -4.31 1.67 -13.06
C GLY A 35 -4.81 0.58 -12.12
N ILE A 36 -5.15 0.92 -10.88
CA ILE A 36 -5.68 0.02 -9.86
C ILE A 36 -7.16 0.36 -9.67
N PRO A 37 -8.08 -0.55 -10.03
CA PRO A 37 -9.50 -0.28 -9.95
C PRO A 37 -10.00 -0.19 -8.50
N PRO A 38 -11.14 0.46 -8.25
CA PRO A 38 -11.63 0.76 -6.89
C PRO A 38 -11.78 -0.47 -5.98
N GLU A 39 -12.14 -1.62 -6.53
CA GLU A 39 -12.30 -2.90 -5.80
C GLU A 39 -10.95 -3.50 -5.36
N GLN A 40 -9.83 -2.99 -5.87
CA GLN A 40 -8.47 -3.37 -5.45
C GLN A 40 -7.84 -2.35 -4.50
N VAL A 41 -8.63 -1.44 -3.95
CA VAL A 41 -8.19 -0.47 -2.95
C VAL A 41 -8.79 -0.81 -1.59
N LEU A 42 -7.93 -1.04 -0.61
CA LEU A 42 -8.23 -1.18 0.81
C LEU A 42 -7.75 0.06 1.55
N GLY A 43 -8.46 0.47 2.59
CA GLY A 43 -8.06 1.65 3.35
C GLY A 43 -8.86 1.80 4.64
N THR A 44 -8.50 2.80 5.42
CA THR A 44 -9.28 3.19 6.59
C THR A 44 -10.72 3.46 6.17
N SER A 45 -11.65 2.77 6.80
CA SER A 45 -13.06 2.74 6.40
C SER A 45 -13.98 3.08 7.56
N PHE A 46 -15.17 3.57 7.21
CA PHE A 46 -16.22 3.92 8.14
C PHE A 46 -17.36 2.91 8.10
N GLU A 47 -18.13 2.83 9.19
CA GLU A 47 -19.40 2.09 9.17
C GLU A 47 -20.33 2.74 8.14
N ALA A 48 -21.21 1.92 7.59
CA ALA A 48 -22.18 2.39 6.62
C ALA A 48 -23.58 1.87 6.95
N LYS A 49 -24.60 2.65 6.61
CA LYS A 49 -26.00 2.28 6.72
C LYS A 49 -26.65 2.22 5.37
N TYR A 50 -27.40 1.14 5.16
CA TYR A 50 -28.31 1.03 4.04
C TYR A 50 -29.62 1.74 4.36
N SER A 51 -30.15 2.46 3.39
CA SER A 51 -31.52 3.00 3.40
C SER A 51 -32.13 2.86 2.01
N PHE A 52 -33.45 2.73 1.98
CA PHE A 52 -34.22 2.77 0.74
C PHE A 52 -35.26 3.89 0.89
N ASP A 53 -35.13 4.94 0.10
CA ASP A 53 -35.97 6.12 0.18
C ASP A 53 -36.21 6.69 -1.22
N ASN A 54 -37.48 7.12 -1.49
CA ASN A 54 -37.90 7.65 -2.80
C ASN A 54 -37.48 6.76 -3.99
N ASP A 55 -37.70 5.45 -3.91
CA ASP A 55 -37.30 4.44 -4.89
C ASP A 55 -35.81 4.36 -5.20
N ALA A 56 -34.96 4.88 -4.31
CA ALA A 56 -33.51 4.80 -4.42
C ALA A 56 -32.88 4.01 -3.26
N ALA A 57 -32.03 3.06 -3.60
CA ALA A 57 -31.17 2.37 -2.65
C ALA A 57 -29.94 3.23 -2.37
N LEU A 58 -29.70 3.55 -1.10
CA LEU A 58 -28.60 4.40 -0.67
C LEU A 58 -27.75 3.67 0.37
N VAL A 59 -26.43 3.79 0.24
CA VAL A 59 -25.47 3.42 1.28
C VAL A 59 -24.79 4.71 1.74
N LYS A 60 -24.99 5.07 3.02
CA LYS A 60 -24.42 6.28 3.61
C LYS A 60 -23.36 5.91 4.63
N GLY A 61 -22.21 6.57 4.57
CA GLY A 61 -21.19 6.47 5.59
C GLY A 61 -21.66 7.09 6.92
N GLU A 62 -21.32 6.44 8.01
CA GLU A 62 -21.56 6.93 9.38
C GLU A 62 -20.25 7.52 9.93
N PRO A 63 -20.30 8.49 10.85
CA PRO A 63 -19.11 9.10 11.45
C PRO A 63 -18.49 8.20 12.53
N LYS A 64 -18.32 6.92 12.19
CA LYS A 64 -17.73 5.91 13.07
C LYS A 64 -16.76 5.03 12.26
N ILE A 65 -15.52 4.95 12.73
CA ILE A 65 -14.48 4.15 12.08
C ILE A 65 -14.80 2.67 12.26
N MET A 66 -14.79 1.91 11.17
CA MET A 66 -14.91 0.47 11.13
C MET A 66 -13.54 -0.21 11.21
N LEU A 67 -12.57 0.28 10.41
CA LEU A 67 -11.20 -0.20 10.43
C LEU A 67 -10.23 0.97 10.22
N ILE A 68 -9.16 1.00 11.01
CA ILE A 68 -7.96 1.80 10.72
C ILE A 68 -6.98 0.88 9.98
N ASP A 69 -6.79 1.13 8.68
CA ASP A 69 -5.95 0.28 7.81
C ASP A 69 -4.47 0.71 7.88
N ASP A 70 -3.93 0.75 9.09
CA ASP A 70 -2.53 1.07 9.37
C ASP A 70 -1.94 0.08 10.36
N GLY A 71 -0.63 -0.16 10.30
CA GLY A 71 0.02 -1.18 11.11
C GLY A 71 -0.65 -2.55 10.99
N PRO A 72 -1.04 -3.19 12.09
CA PRO A 72 -1.77 -4.47 12.06
C PRO A 72 -3.09 -4.42 11.29
N GLY A 73 -3.73 -3.26 11.18
CA GLY A 73 -4.95 -3.07 10.41
C GLY A 73 -4.79 -3.45 8.94
N LYS A 74 -3.62 -3.21 8.34
CA LYS A 74 -3.32 -3.62 6.96
C LYS A 74 -3.39 -5.14 6.78
N ALA A 75 -2.83 -5.89 7.71
CA ALA A 75 -2.91 -7.35 7.68
C ALA A 75 -4.36 -7.85 7.82
N ILE A 76 -5.13 -7.23 8.72
CA ILE A 76 -6.57 -7.53 8.92
C ILE A 76 -7.36 -7.20 7.66
N GLY A 77 -7.11 -6.03 7.05
CA GLY A 77 -7.75 -5.62 5.80
C GLY A 77 -7.47 -6.60 4.66
N ILE A 78 -6.24 -7.03 4.50
CA ILE A 78 -5.84 -8.04 3.51
C ILE A 78 -6.62 -9.35 3.72
N ASP A 79 -6.69 -9.84 4.95
CA ASP A 79 -7.43 -11.06 5.26
C ASP A 79 -8.93 -10.92 4.93
N HIS A 80 -9.56 -9.85 5.38
CA HIS A 80 -11.01 -9.64 5.24
C HIS A 80 -11.45 -9.39 3.79
N TRP A 81 -10.72 -8.60 3.02
CA TRP A 81 -11.18 -8.13 1.69
C TRP A 81 -10.48 -8.79 0.51
N ILE A 82 -9.27 -9.28 0.70
CA ILE A 82 -8.56 -10.02 -0.36
C ILE A 82 -8.69 -11.54 -0.14
N GLY A 83 -8.64 -12.00 1.11
CA GLY A 83 -8.76 -13.42 1.48
C GLY A 83 -7.61 -14.28 0.98
N GLN A 84 -6.48 -13.65 0.60
CA GLN A 84 -5.30 -14.33 0.10
C GLN A 84 -4.05 -13.63 0.62
N VAL A 85 -3.03 -14.42 0.98
CA VAL A 85 -1.73 -13.90 1.38
C VAL A 85 -1.01 -13.34 0.17
N PRO A 86 -0.55 -12.06 0.20
CA PRO A 86 0.23 -11.48 -0.88
C PRO A 86 1.53 -12.25 -1.12
N ILE A 87 1.98 -12.30 -2.36
CA ILE A 87 3.29 -12.87 -2.72
C ILE A 87 4.38 -11.80 -2.76
N ALA A 88 3.99 -10.54 -2.92
CA ALA A 88 4.88 -9.39 -2.87
C ALA A 88 4.19 -8.25 -2.14
N SER A 89 4.96 -7.48 -1.37
CA SER A 89 4.48 -6.33 -0.62
C SER A 89 5.51 -5.20 -0.64
N PHE A 90 5.03 -3.99 -0.82
CA PHE A 90 5.84 -2.77 -0.86
C PHE A 90 5.27 -1.77 0.13
N GLY A 91 6.13 -1.19 0.94
CA GLY A 91 5.77 -0.19 1.92
C GLY A 91 6.76 0.97 1.93
N ASN A 92 6.51 2.00 2.72
CA ASN A 92 7.39 3.15 2.86
C ASN A 92 7.51 3.66 4.29
N SER A 93 6.84 3.01 5.22
CA SER A 93 6.81 3.42 6.63
C SER A 93 6.70 2.23 7.59
N ASP A 94 6.92 2.49 8.88
CA ASP A 94 6.74 1.48 9.94
C ASP A 94 5.29 0.95 10.01
N GLY A 95 4.31 1.74 9.55
CA GLY A 95 2.93 1.30 9.40
C GLY A 95 2.72 0.16 8.39
N ASP A 96 3.71 -0.14 7.56
CA ASP A 96 3.64 -1.21 6.56
C ASP A 96 4.27 -2.53 7.04
N ILE A 97 4.94 -2.55 8.20
CA ILE A 97 5.66 -3.74 8.70
C ILE A 97 4.74 -4.97 8.72
N ALA A 98 3.56 -4.85 9.33
CA ALA A 98 2.62 -5.97 9.43
C ALA A 98 2.17 -6.52 8.06
N MET A 99 2.02 -5.64 7.05
CA MET A 99 1.71 -6.02 5.68
C MET A 99 2.88 -6.77 5.02
N LEU A 100 4.12 -6.32 5.21
CA LEU A 100 5.32 -6.98 4.70
C LEU A 100 5.53 -8.35 5.38
N GLU A 101 5.30 -8.45 6.68
CA GLU A 101 5.33 -9.70 7.42
C GLU A 101 4.25 -10.67 6.92
N THR A 102 3.05 -10.18 6.66
CA THR A 102 1.97 -11.00 6.09
C THR A 102 2.39 -11.63 4.77
N ALA A 103 3.04 -10.88 3.89
CA ALA A 103 3.50 -11.41 2.61
C ALA A 103 4.62 -12.46 2.75
N THR A 104 5.55 -12.28 3.69
CA THR A 104 6.78 -13.07 3.75
C THR A 104 6.80 -14.15 4.83
N ARG A 105 5.98 -14.01 5.88
CA ARG A 105 6.05 -14.84 7.10
C ARG A 105 4.75 -15.51 7.51
N SER A 106 3.65 -15.28 6.78
CA SER A 106 2.37 -15.91 7.11
C SER A 106 2.47 -17.44 6.96
N PRO A 107 1.98 -18.23 7.95
CA PRO A 107 1.89 -19.67 7.83
C PRO A 107 1.02 -20.14 6.65
N GLN A 108 0.06 -19.33 6.23
CA GLN A 108 -0.80 -19.61 5.08
C GLN A 108 -0.09 -19.30 3.75
N SER A 109 1.12 -18.75 3.78
CA SER A 109 1.84 -18.49 2.53
C SER A 109 2.18 -19.81 1.84
N ARG A 110 1.71 -19.93 0.59
CA ARG A 110 2.01 -21.11 -0.24
C ARG A 110 3.51 -21.19 -0.47
N ALA A 111 4.01 -22.42 -0.67
CA ALA A 111 5.39 -22.63 -1.08
C ALA A 111 5.67 -21.80 -2.35
N GLY A 112 6.77 -21.05 -2.35
CA GLY A 112 7.16 -20.21 -3.47
C GLY A 112 7.95 -18.97 -3.03
N ALA A 113 8.47 -18.25 -4.01
CA ALA A 113 9.19 -17.01 -3.77
C ALA A 113 8.29 -15.95 -3.16
N ARG A 114 8.81 -15.26 -2.15
CA ARG A 114 8.14 -14.15 -1.46
C ARG A 114 9.01 -12.92 -1.57
N PHE A 115 8.38 -11.77 -1.67
CA PHE A 115 9.10 -10.51 -1.80
C PHE A 115 8.50 -9.45 -0.89
N ALA A 116 9.36 -8.73 -0.19
CA ALA A 116 8.97 -7.53 0.55
C ALA A 116 10.04 -6.45 0.37
N ALA A 117 9.60 -5.22 0.22
CA ALA A 117 10.49 -4.08 0.07
C ALA A 117 9.94 -2.82 0.76
N PHE A 118 10.84 -2.04 1.31
CA PHE A 118 10.56 -0.66 1.66
C PHE A 118 11.12 0.29 0.60
N VAL A 119 10.29 1.24 0.19
CA VAL A 119 10.72 2.42 -0.55
C VAL A 119 11.26 3.42 0.47
N TRP A 120 12.56 3.63 0.45
CA TRP A 120 13.25 4.53 1.36
C TRP A 120 13.48 5.86 0.67
N HIS A 121 12.75 6.88 1.12
CA HIS A 121 12.74 8.21 0.51
C HIS A 121 13.95 9.03 0.95
N THR A 122 15.07 8.85 0.26
CA THR A 122 16.37 9.46 0.55
C THR A 122 16.67 10.71 -0.28
N ASP A 123 15.94 10.92 -1.37
CA ASP A 123 16.19 12.00 -2.32
C ASP A 123 15.47 13.30 -1.93
N GLY A 124 16.18 14.19 -1.25
CA GLY A 124 15.65 15.51 -0.89
C GLY A 124 15.66 16.56 -2.01
N VAL A 125 16.15 16.21 -3.23
CA VAL A 125 16.24 17.11 -4.37
C VAL A 125 15.10 16.89 -5.36
N ARG A 126 14.82 15.62 -5.68
CA ARG A 126 13.80 15.23 -6.66
C ARG A 126 12.45 14.93 -6.04
N GLU A 127 12.42 14.59 -4.74
CA GLU A 127 11.22 14.32 -3.95
C GLU A 127 11.34 14.85 -2.52
N TYR A 128 10.40 14.53 -1.66
CA TYR A 128 10.45 14.82 -0.23
C TYR A 128 11.13 13.67 0.53
N ALA A 129 12.35 13.91 0.98
CA ALA A 129 13.09 12.92 1.77
C ALA A 129 12.54 12.84 3.20
N TYR A 130 12.34 11.62 3.68
CA TYR A 130 11.98 11.34 5.07
C TYR A 130 12.45 9.94 5.49
N ASP A 131 12.73 9.79 6.78
CA ASP A 131 13.09 8.49 7.35
C ASP A 131 12.66 8.36 8.82
N ARG A 132 13.61 8.22 9.76
CA ARG A 132 13.38 7.83 11.15
C ARG A 132 12.57 8.80 12.00
N ASP A 133 12.71 10.07 11.75
CA ASP A 133 12.20 11.14 12.62
C ASP A 133 11.06 11.94 11.97
N SER A 134 10.61 11.51 10.80
CA SER A 134 9.51 12.17 10.10
C SER A 134 8.18 11.96 10.84
N SER A 135 7.35 13.00 10.85
CA SER A 135 5.96 12.92 11.34
C SER A 135 5.03 12.23 10.33
N VAL A 136 5.43 12.17 9.08
CA VAL A 136 4.69 11.53 7.98
C VAL A 136 5.59 10.47 7.34
N GLY A 137 5.08 9.24 7.25
CA GLY A 137 5.81 8.16 6.60
C GLY A 137 7.09 7.72 7.33
N ARG A 138 7.15 7.84 8.66
CA ARG A 138 8.33 7.45 9.45
C ARG A 138 8.75 6.02 9.16
N LEU A 139 10.02 5.83 8.80
CA LEU A 139 10.65 4.53 8.57
C LEU A 139 11.86 4.37 9.50
N LYS A 140 11.63 3.87 10.71
CA LYS A 140 12.64 3.68 11.75
C LYS A 140 12.86 2.21 12.06
N GLU A 141 11.80 1.52 12.45
CA GLU A 141 11.83 0.10 12.77
C GLU A 141 12.04 -0.73 11.49
N GLY A 142 11.37 -0.36 10.41
CA GLY A 142 11.51 -1.02 9.11
C GLY A 142 12.94 -1.02 8.58
N LEU A 143 13.73 0.05 8.78
CA LEU A 143 15.16 0.10 8.40
C LEU A 143 16.03 -0.89 9.20
N VAL A 144 15.63 -1.23 10.43
CA VAL A 144 16.31 -2.24 11.25
C VAL A 144 15.88 -3.65 10.86
N LEU A 145 14.58 -3.85 10.64
CA LEU A 145 14.01 -5.16 10.33
C LEU A 145 14.34 -5.64 8.93
N ALA A 146 14.38 -4.75 7.94
CA ALA A 146 14.57 -5.13 6.54
C ALA A 146 15.82 -6.01 6.31
N PRO A 147 17.03 -5.63 6.76
CA PRO A 147 18.20 -6.48 6.58
C PRO A 147 18.14 -7.77 7.40
N GLN A 148 17.47 -7.78 8.55
CA GLN A 148 17.33 -8.97 9.39
C GLN A 148 16.38 -10.00 8.78
N LEU A 149 15.36 -9.54 8.05
CA LEU A 149 14.32 -10.37 7.47
C LEU A 149 14.53 -10.64 5.97
N GLY A 150 15.62 -10.15 5.39
CA GLY A 150 15.91 -10.29 3.97
C GLY A 150 14.97 -9.46 3.08
N TRP A 151 14.39 -8.38 3.61
CA TRP A 151 13.60 -7.45 2.82
C TRP A 151 14.48 -6.46 2.08
N THR A 152 14.05 -6.04 0.91
CA THR A 152 14.78 -5.09 0.09
C THR A 152 14.52 -3.66 0.56
N LEU A 153 15.58 -2.86 0.66
CA LEU A 153 15.49 -1.42 0.79
C LEU A 153 15.72 -0.80 -0.60
N ILE A 154 14.73 -0.11 -1.11
CA ILE A 154 14.79 0.63 -2.37
C ILE A 154 15.15 2.08 -2.06
N ASP A 155 16.40 2.46 -2.31
CA ASP A 155 16.91 3.80 -2.07
C ASP A 155 16.53 4.72 -3.23
N MET A 156 15.65 5.69 -2.97
CA MET A 156 15.10 6.55 -4.03
C MET A 156 16.15 7.45 -4.69
N GLU A 157 17.20 7.81 -3.98
CA GLU A 157 18.31 8.59 -4.55
C GLU A 157 19.19 7.76 -5.48
N LYS A 158 19.48 6.50 -5.10
CA LYS A 158 20.50 5.68 -5.78
C LYS A 158 19.91 4.71 -6.79
N ASP A 159 18.72 4.14 -6.49
CA ASP A 159 18.16 3.04 -7.28
C ASP A 159 17.25 3.54 -8.42
N TRP A 160 16.81 4.82 -8.35
CA TRP A 160 15.91 5.40 -9.34
C TRP A 160 16.60 6.46 -10.19
N LYS A 161 16.75 6.17 -11.47
CA LYS A 161 17.24 7.15 -12.45
C LYS A 161 16.23 8.28 -12.67
N VAL A 162 14.96 7.95 -12.70
CA VAL A 162 13.83 8.87 -12.91
C VAL A 162 12.76 8.57 -11.87
N ILE A 163 12.30 9.58 -11.13
CA ILE A 163 11.26 9.43 -10.11
C ILE A 163 9.89 9.71 -10.70
N PHE A 164 9.76 10.79 -11.47
CA PHE A 164 8.48 11.22 -12.03
C PHE A 164 8.45 11.13 -13.56
N PRO A 165 7.32 10.70 -14.17
CA PRO A 165 7.21 10.56 -15.63
C PRO A 165 7.54 11.83 -16.42
N PHE A 166 7.26 13.03 -15.87
CA PHE A 166 7.54 14.30 -16.54
C PHE A 166 9.05 14.61 -16.66
N GLU A 167 9.91 13.91 -15.95
CA GLU A 167 11.36 14.05 -16.05
C GLU A 167 11.90 13.51 -17.38
N PHE A 168 11.17 12.62 -18.05
CA PHE A 168 11.52 12.14 -19.38
C PHE A 168 11.29 13.18 -20.51
N ALA A 169 10.54 14.23 -20.22
CA ALA A 169 10.17 15.24 -21.20
C ALA A 169 11.17 16.41 -21.31
N LYS A 170 12.36 16.31 -20.70
CA LYS A 170 13.39 17.34 -20.72
C LYS A 170 14.55 16.95 -21.61
#